data_c1cf072e4711a1c739170e5e798143c9
#
_entry.id   c1cf072e4711a1c739170e5e798143c9
#
_cell.length_a   1.000
_cell.length_b   1.000
_cell.length_c   1.000
_cell.angle_alpha   90.00
_cell.angle_beta   90.00
_cell.angle_gamma   90.00
#
_symmetry.space_group_name_H-M   'P 1'
#
loop_
_entity.id
_entity.type
_entity.pdbx_description
1 polymer ?
#
loop_
_entity_poly.entity_id
_entity_poly.type
_entity_poly.pdbx_seq_one_letter_code
_entity_poly.pdbx_strand_id
1 'polypeptide(L)'
;KVLSDQIRVKVTTEPGESFLDKMIALVEGASRQKTPNEIALTILLAGFTLVFVVVCGTLKPFADYSNTTITIAAFISLFVCLIPTTIGGLLSAIGIAGMDRALSANVITKSGKAVETAGDIDTLLLDKTGTITIGNRKATQFYPVSGIDEHSFVQACLLSSLSDDTPEGKSIVELGREKGVRVHDLNTSGSKMIKFTAETKCSGVDLANGTRIRKGAFEAIRKMSEAAGNKYPKEVADLVQKITSNGGTPLVVSQDDFIIGVIELQDIIKPGIQERFERLRKMGVKTVMVTGDNPLTAKYIAEKAGVDDYIAEAKPEDKMNYIRKEQENGKLVAMMGDGTNDAPALAQANVGVAMNSGTQAAKEAGNMVDLDNDPTKLIEIVEIGKQLLMTRGTLTTFSIANDVAKYFAIVPALFMVTIPALAPMNIMHLHSPESAILSAIIFNAIIIPILIPLALRGVAYKPIGASALLRRNLLIYGLGGVIVPFIGIKLIDMILSLIHISEPTR
;
A
#
# COMPACT_ATOMS: atom_id res chain seq x y z
N LYS A 1 -25.90 -2.59 4.90
CA LYS A 1 -26.06 -3.96 5.43
C LYS A 1 -27.43 -4.09 6.05
N VAL A 2 -28.23 -5.07 5.62
CA VAL A 2 -29.52 -5.36 6.23
C VAL A 2 -29.28 -6.07 7.57
N LEU A 3 -29.92 -5.57 8.63
CA LEU A 3 -29.76 -6.10 10.00
C LEU A 3 -31.03 -6.77 10.53
N SER A 4 -32.12 -6.77 9.76
CA SER A 4 -33.40 -7.41 10.07
C SER A 4 -33.89 -8.28 8.91
N ASP A 5 -34.97 -9.03 9.12
CA ASP A 5 -35.43 -10.15 8.29
C ASP A 5 -35.57 -9.87 6.80
N GLN A 6 -36.41 -8.89 6.40
CA GLN A 6 -36.63 -8.54 5.00
C GLN A 6 -36.90 -7.06 4.83
N ILE A 7 -36.34 -6.50 3.74
CA ILE A 7 -36.68 -5.17 3.27
C ILE A 7 -37.18 -5.24 1.83
N ARG A 8 -38.17 -4.41 1.47
CA ARG A 8 -38.58 -4.18 0.09
C ARG A 8 -37.87 -2.94 -0.41
N VAL A 9 -37.09 -3.07 -1.50
CA VAL A 9 -36.38 -1.95 -2.11
C VAL A 9 -36.98 -1.67 -3.47
N LYS A 10 -37.32 -0.42 -3.71
CA LYS A 10 -37.72 0.07 -5.03
C LYS A 10 -36.51 0.78 -5.66
N VAL A 11 -36.06 0.30 -6.80
CA VAL A 11 -35.03 0.97 -7.60
C VAL A 11 -35.69 2.21 -8.23
N THR A 12 -35.08 3.38 -8.02
CA THR A 12 -35.60 4.69 -8.50
C THR A 12 -34.69 5.36 -9.52
N THR A 13 -33.51 4.79 -9.76
CA THR A 13 -32.52 5.29 -10.74
C THR A 13 -32.61 4.51 -12.04
N GLU A 14 -32.37 5.18 -13.17
CA GLU A 14 -32.23 4.54 -14.47
C GLU A 14 -30.97 3.64 -14.51
N PRO A 15 -30.93 2.59 -15.34
CA PRO A 15 -29.74 1.78 -15.57
C PRO A 15 -28.56 2.66 -16.01
N GLY A 16 -27.43 2.53 -15.35
CA GLY A 16 -26.21 3.34 -15.59
C GLY A 16 -26.12 4.62 -14.75
N GLU A 17 -27.17 5.01 -14.04
CA GLU A 17 -27.19 6.23 -13.23
C GLU A 17 -27.10 5.98 -11.72
N SER A 18 -27.13 4.72 -11.30
CA SER A 18 -27.00 4.39 -9.89
C SER A 18 -25.62 4.78 -9.35
N PHE A 19 -25.53 4.98 -8.03
CA PHE A 19 -24.24 5.21 -7.39
C PHE A 19 -23.22 4.11 -7.72
N LEU A 20 -23.66 2.85 -7.75
CA LEU A 20 -22.80 1.72 -8.07
C LEU A 20 -22.32 1.78 -9.52
N ASP A 21 -23.19 2.10 -10.48
CA ASP A 21 -22.81 2.23 -11.90
C ASP A 21 -21.76 3.34 -12.09
N LYS A 22 -21.93 4.48 -11.41
CA LYS A 22 -20.94 5.55 -11.43
C LYS A 22 -19.59 5.11 -10.84
N MET A 23 -19.61 4.35 -9.75
CA MET A 23 -18.37 3.81 -9.16
C MET A 23 -17.68 2.81 -10.10
N ILE A 24 -18.43 1.93 -10.77
CA ILE A 24 -17.91 1.00 -11.78
C ILE A 24 -17.27 1.78 -12.93
N ALA A 25 -17.95 2.77 -13.48
CA ALA A 25 -17.43 3.60 -14.57
C ALA A 25 -16.12 4.32 -14.17
N LEU A 26 -16.02 4.81 -12.94
CA LEU A 26 -14.79 5.41 -12.42
C LEU A 26 -13.64 4.40 -12.27
N VAL A 27 -13.94 3.17 -11.84
CA VAL A 27 -12.94 2.10 -11.74
C VAL A 27 -12.47 1.66 -13.12
N GLU A 28 -13.39 1.52 -14.09
CA GLU A 28 -13.05 1.17 -15.48
C GLU A 28 -12.24 2.27 -16.18
N GLY A 29 -12.50 3.53 -15.85
CA GLY A 29 -11.74 4.68 -16.34
C GLY A 29 -10.40 4.91 -15.63
N ALA A 30 -10.11 4.18 -14.56
CA ALA A 30 -8.86 4.29 -13.84
C ALA A 30 -7.74 3.53 -14.57
N SER A 31 -6.55 4.15 -14.65
CA SER A 31 -5.38 3.52 -15.25
C SER A 31 -4.15 3.74 -14.38
N ARG A 32 -3.47 2.63 -14.02
CA ARG A 32 -2.19 2.71 -13.32
C ARG A 32 -1.09 3.08 -14.29
N GLN A 33 -0.42 4.18 -14.00
CA GLN A 33 0.73 4.63 -14.76
C GLN A 33 1.97 3.78 -14.45
N LYS A 34 2.88 3.67 -15.43
CA LYS A 34 4.20 3.05 -15.21
C LYS A 34 5.03 3.96 -14.31
N THR A 35 5.76 3.36 -13.39
CA THR A 35 6.67 4.12 -12.51
C THR A 35 7.91 4.59 -13.28
N PRO A 36 8.58 5.68 -12.84
CA PRO A 36 9.86 6.13 -13.43
C PRO A 36 10.90 5.00 -13.47
N ASN A 37 10.98 4.17 -12.44
CA ASN A 37 11.87 3.01 -12.37
C ASN A 37 11.56 1.95 -13.45
N GLU A 38 10.29 1.71 -13.74
CA GLU A 38 9.88 0.80 -14.81
C GLU A 38 10.25 1.32 -16.19
N ILE A 39 10.05 2.62 -16.41
CA ILE A 39 10.43 3.27 -17.66
C ILE A 39 11.95 3.21 -17.85
N ALA A 40 12.72 3.55 -16.82
CA ALA A 40 14.18 3.51 -16.85
C ALA A 40 14.71 2.09 -17.13
N LEU A 41 14.12 1.07 -16.49
CA LEU A 41 14.50 -0.33 -16.75
C LEU A 41 14.16 -0.76 -18.18
N THR A 42 12.99 -0.37 -18.70
CA THR A 42 12.59 -0.70 -20.08
C THR A 42 13.58 -0.09 -21.08
N ILE A 43 13.97 1.17 -20.87
CA ILE A 43 14.96 1.86 -21.73
C ILE A 43 16.32 1.17 -21.65
N LEU A 44 16.77 0.82 -20.43
CA LEU A 44 18.02 0.12 -20.20
C LEU A 44 18.06 -1.23 -20.93
N LEU A 45 17.02 -2.07 -20.77
CA LEU A 45 16.92 -3.37 -21.41
C LEU A 45 16.86 -3.24 -22.94
N ALA A 46 16.12 -2.27 -23.46
CA ALA A 46 16.07 -1.99 -24.91
C ALA A 46 17.44 -1.58 -25.45
N GLY A 47 18.16 -0.71 -24.74
CA GLY A 47 19.52 -0.29 -25.09
C GLY A 47 20.50 -1.48 -25.12
N PHE A 48 20.48 -2.32 -24.09
CA PHE A 48 21.31 -3.55 -24.05
C PHE A 48 20.97 -4.52 -25.16
N THR A 49 19.69 -4.72 -25.45
CA THR A 49 19.25 -5.59 -26.54
C THR A 49 19.73 -5.04 -27.89
N LEU A 50 19.68 -3.73 -28.09
CA LEU A 50 20.20 -3.12 -29.32
C LEU A 50 21.70 -3.35 -29.46
N VAL A 51 22.49 -3.09 -28.41
CA VAL A 51 23.95 -3.34 -28.41
C VAL A 51 24.24 -4.80 -28.73
N PHE A 52 23.54 -5.71 -28.08
CA PHE A 52 23.67 -7.15 -28.32
C PHE A 52 23.37 -7.52 -29.78
N VAL A 53 22.28 -7.04 -30.36
CA VAL A 53 21.90 -7.32 -31.75
C VAL A 53 22.95 -6.76 -32.72
N VAL A 54 23.46 -5.54 -32.49
CA VAL A 54 24.51 -4.93 -33.32
C VAL A 54 25.80 -5.73 -33.24
N VAL A 55 26.27 -6.08 -32.05
CA VAL A 55 27.51 -6.85 -31.87
C VAL A 55 27.39 -8.22 -32.50
N CYS A 56 26.34 -8.97 -32.20
CA CYS A 56 26.17 -10.32 -32.75
C CYS A 56 25.94 -10.30 -34.26
N GLY A 57 25.20 -9.33 -34.79
CA GLY A 57 24.96 -9.18 -36.22
C GLY A 57 26.22 -8.82 -37.01
N THR A 58 27.15 -8.09 -36.42
CA THR A 58 28.43 -7.70 -37.06
C THR A 58 29.53 -8.74 -36.88
N LEU A 59 29.41 -9.68 -35.92
CA LEU A 59 30.43 -10.69 -35.65
C LEU A 59 30.72 -11.59 -36.83
N LYS A 60 29.70 -12.08 -37.58
CA LYS A 60 29.89 -12.94 -38.71
C LYS A 60 30.56 -12.23 -39.89
N PRO A 61 30.09 -11.05 -40.36
CA PRO A 61 30.82 -10.29 -41.39
C PRO A 61 32.25 -9.92 -40.97
N PHE A 62 32.49 -9.60 -39.69
CA PHE A 62 33.81 -9.32 -39.18
C PHE A 62 34.72 -10.55 -39.17
N ALA A 63 34.19 -11.75 -38.82
CA ALA A 63 34.90 -12.99 -38.88
C ALA A 63 35.30 -13.33 -40.32
N ASP A 64 34.36 -13.17 -41.28
CA ASP A 64 34.63 -13.40 -42.72
C ASP A 64 35.71 -12.44 -43.25
N TYR A 65 35.67 -11.15 -42.87
CA TYR A 65 36.68 -10.17 -43.23
C TYR A 65 38.07 -10.49 -42.66
N SER A 66 38.12 -10.97 -41.41
CA SER A 66 39.39 -11.34 -40.76
C SER A 66 39.87 -12.74 -41.06
N ASN A 67 39.22 -13.47 -42.00
CA ASN A 67 39.50 -14.87 -42.35
C ASN A 67 39.42 -15.80 -41.10
N THR A 68 38.57 -15.48 -40.12
CA THR A 68 38.31 -16.33 -38.95
C THR A 68 37.10 -17.25 -39.28
N THR A 69 37.31 -18.55 -39.24
CA THR A 69 36.25 -19.53 -39.48
C THR A 69 35.43 -19.72 -38.20
N ILE A 70 34.17 -19.25 -38.19
CA ILE A 70 33.20 -19.54 -37.13
C ILE A 70 32.13 -20.46 -37.69
N THR A 71 32.01 -21.67 -37.12
CA THR A 71 30.94 -22.60 -37.52
C THR A 71 29.56 -22.04 -37.10
N ILE A 72 28.52 -22.49 -37.82
CA ILE A 72 27.13 -22.08 -37.46
C ILE A 72 26.81 -22.49 -36.03
N ALA A 73 27.24 -23.67 -35.59
CA ALA A 73 27.03 -24.12 -34.22
C ALA A 73 27.73 -23.21 -33.21
N ALA A 74 28.99 -22.81 -33.46
CA ALA A 74 29.73 -21.89 -32.63
C ALA A 74 29.09 -20.49 -32.61
N PHE A 75 28.56 -20.04 -33.74
CA PHE A 75 27.86 -18.75 -33.83
C PHE A 75 26.55 -18.75 -33.01
N ILE A 76 25.73 -19.81 -33.11
CA ILE A 76 24.51 -19.98 -32.30
C ILE A 76 24.87 -20.01 -30.79
N SER A 77 25.91 -20.77 -30.43
CA SER A 77 26.39 -20.87 -29.05
C SER A 77 26.86 -19.51 -28.50
N LEU A 78 27.57 -18.76 -29.34
CA LEU A 78 28.03 -17.42 -29.01
C LEU A 78 26.84 -16.45 -28.83
N PHE A 79 25.85 -16.54 -29.71
CA PHE A 79 24.61 -15.77 -29.62
C PHE A 79 23.91 -16.03 -28.28
N VAL A 80 23.73 -17.29 -27.89
CA VAL A 80 23.11 -17.69 -26.62
C VAL A 80 23.96 -17.23 -25.41
N CYS A 81 25.27 -17.25 -25.53
CA CYS A 81 26.19 -16.85 -24.46
C CYS A 81 26.17 -15.33 -24.19
N LEU A 82 26.05 -14.53 -25.24
CA LEU A 82 26.12 -13.06 -25.16
C LEU A 82 24.78 -12.38 -24.88
N ILE A 83 23.65 -13.08 -25.05
CA ILE A 83 22.33 -12.52 -24.75
C ILE A 83 22.21 -12.16 -23.25
N PRO A 84 21.68 -10.99 -22.88
CA PRO A 84 21.53 -10.57 -21.48
C PRO A 84 20.37 -11.30 -20.77
N THR A 85 20.53 -12.60 -20.49
CA THR A 85 19.49 -13.45 -19.89
C THR A 85 19.43 -13.35 -18.39
N THR A 86 20.52 -12.95 -17.72
CA THR A 86 20.64 -12.91 -16.24
C THR A 86 19.63 -11.97 -15.62
N ILE A 87 19.40 -10.79 -16.19
CA ILE A 87 18.48 -9.78 -15.66
C ILE A 87 17.04 -10.30 -15.65
N GLY A 88 16.58 -10.93 -16.75
CA GLY A 88 15.19 -11.40 -16.86
C GLY A 88 14.80 -12.42 -15.79
N GLY A 89 15.67 -13.41 -15.55
CA GLY A 89 15.46 -14.42 -14.50
C GLY A 89 15.47 -13.84 -13.09
N LEU A 90 16.40 -12.93 -12.82
CA LEU A 90 16.54 -12.30 -11.50
C LEU A 90 15.35 -11.38 -11.16
N LEU A 91 14.82 -10.64 -12.13
CA LEU A 91 13.65 -9.78 -11.91
C LEU A 91 12.41 -10.58 -11.48
N SER A 92 12.18 -11.74 -12.10
CA SER A 92 11.09 -12.63 -11.71
C SER A 92 11.28 -13.17 -10.29
N ALA A 93 12.50 -13.60 -9.93
CA ALA A 93 12.81 -14.09 -8.60
C ALA A 93 12.62 -13.01 -7.52
N ILE A 94 13.05 -11.77 -7.78
CA ILE A 94 12.85 -10.62 -6.87
C ILE A 94 11.36 -10.35 -6.67
N GLY A 95 10.56 -10.38 -7.75
CA GLY A 95 9.12 -10.20 -7.67
C GLY A 95 8.41 -11.25 -6.79
N ILE A 96 8.79 -12.53 -6.95
CA ILE A 96 8.27 -13.64 -6.12
C ILE A 96 8.67 -13.44 -4.65
N ALA A 97 9.94 -13.11 -4.37
CA ALA A 97 10.40 -12.82 -3.03
C ALA A 97 9.64 -11.67 -2.37
N GLY A 98 9.29 -10.65 -3.15
CA GLY A 98 8.47 -9.53 -2.69
C GLY A 98 7.08 -9.95 -2.25
N MET A 99 6.41 -10.78 -3.04
CA MET A 99 5.07 -11.30 -2.71
C MET A 99 5.11 -12.19 -1.47
N ASP A 100 6.10 -13.06 -1.34
CA ASP A 100 6.26 -13.95 -0.18
C ASP A 100 6.49 -13.16 1.12
N ARG A 101 7.33 -12.12 1.08
CA ARG A 101 7.55 -11.24 2.24
C ARG A 101 6.33 -10.42 2.61
N ALA A 102 5.59 -9.90 1.62
CA ALA A 102 4.34 -9.20 1.86
C ALA A 102 3.30 -10.13 2.51
N LEU A 103 3.21 -11.38 2.05
CA LEU A 103 2.34 -12.39 2.65
C LEU A 103 2.77 -12.72 4.09
N SER A 104 4.07 -12.81 4.37
CA SER A 104 4.61 -12.98 5.72
C SER A 104 4.28 -11.80 6.66
N ALA A 105 4.03 -10.62 6.10
CA ALA A 105 3.53 -9.44 6.80
C ALA A 105 1.98 -9.38 6.83
N ASN A 106 1.27 -10.46 6.49
CA ASN A 106 -0.20 -10.53 6.39
C ASN A 106 -0.79 -9.59 5.33
N VAL A 107 -0.08 -9.34 4.24
CA VAL A 107 -0.58 -8.56 3.10
C VAL A 107 -0.55 -9.41 1.84
N ILE A 108 -1.72 -9.65 1.25
CA ILE A 108 -1.84 -10.32 -0.05
C ILE A 108 -1.60 -9.28 -1.15
N THR A 109 -0.73 -9.61 -2.09
CA THR A 109 -0.42 -8.75 -3.24
C THR A 109 -0.77 -9.43 -4.55
N LYS A 110 -1.27 -8.68 -5.52
CA LYS A 110 -1.57 -9.20 -6.87
C LYS A 110 -0.32 -9.38 -7.73
N SER A 111 0.78 -8.71 -7.39
CA SER A 111 2.05 -8.81 -8.11
C SER A 111 3.22 -8.34 -7.25
N GLY A 112 4.41 -8.90 -7.49
CA GLY A 112 5.66 -8.44 -6.87
C GLY A 112 6.01 -6.99 -7.24
N LYS A 113 5.57 -6.55 -8.41
CA LYS A 113 5.70 -5.17 -8.88
C LYS A 113 4.97 -4.17 -7.98
N ALA A 114 3.79 -4.53 -7.45
CA ALA A 114 3.06 -3.67 -6.52
C ALA A 114 3.85 -3.44 -5.22
N VAL A 115 4.51 -4.49 -4.71
CA VAL A 115 5.36 -4.39 -3.51
C VAL A 115 6.58 -3.51 -3.77
N GLU A 116 7.21 -3.67 -4.92
CA GLU A 116 8.35 -2.86 -5.33
C GLU A 116 7.97 -1.37 -5.46
N THR A 117 6.83 -1.09 -6.09
CA THR A 117 6.29 0.27 -6.22
C THR A 117 6.01 0.90 -4.86
N ALA A 118 5.55 0.12 -3.87
CA ALA A 118 5.32 0.61 -2.52
C ALA A 118 6.60 1.15 -1.85
N GLY A 119 7.76 0.64 -2.23
CA GLY A 119 9.05 1.14 -1.74
C GLY A 119 9.42 2.55 -2.23
N ASP A 120 8.78 3.01 -3.29
CA ASP A 120 9.12 4.27 -3.97
C ASP A 120 7.99 5.31 -3.92
N ILE A 121 6.98 5.08 -3.07
CA ILE A 121 5.87 6.03 -2.91
C ILE A 121 6.31 7.35 -2.27
N ASP A 122 5.76 8.45 -2.79
CA ASP A 122 5.96 9.81 -2.27
C ASP A 122 4.82 10.24 -1.34
N THR A 123 3.58 9.84 -1.67
CA THR A 123 2.38 10.28 -0.95
C THR A 123 1.49 9.08 -0.62
N LEU A 124 1.03 9.02 0.63
CA LEU A 124 0.04 8.07 1.10
C LEU A 124 -1.27 8.78 1.41
N LEU A 125 -2.32 8.45 0.68
CA LEU A 125 -3.69 8.83 1.00
C LEU A 125 -4.33 7.80 1.91
N LEU A 126 -4.93 8.27 2.99
CA LEU A 126 -5.59 7.46 4.01
C LEU A 126 -7.05 7.89 4.14
N ASP A 127 -7.98 6.97 3.97
CA ASP A 127 -9.34 7.24 4.41
C ASP A 127 -9.37 7.38 5.95
N LYS A 128 -10.23 8.26 6.47
CA LYS A 128 -10.35 8.45 7.91
C LYS A 128 -10.95 7.22 8.60
N THR A 129 -12.13 6.82 8.12
CA THR A 129 -13.00 5.85 8.79
C THR A 129 -12.49 4.42 8.60
N GLY A 130 -12.33 3.67 9.69
CA GLY A 130 -11.81 2.29 9.63
C GLY A 130 -10.30 2.21 9.40
N THR A 131 -9.67 3.26 8.87
CA THR A 131 -8.23 3.34 8.58
C THR A 131 -7.46 4.09 9.68
N ILE A 132 -7.68 5.39 9.85
CA ILE A 132 -7.05 6.20 10.92
C ILE A 132 -7.80 6.01 12.24
N THR A 133 -9.13 5.93 12.17
CA THR A 133 -10.01 5.69 13.32
C THR A 133 -10.49 4.24 13.35
N ILE A 134 -11.01 3.82 14.51
CA ILE A 134 -11.58 2.46 14.68
C ILE A 134 -12.87 2.27 13.84
N GLY A 135 -13.43 3.38 13.31
CA GLY A 135 -14.60 3.37 12.45
C GLY A 135 -15.94 3.52 13.20
N ASN A 136 -15.93 3.38 14.52
CA ASN A 136 -17.10 3.61 15.38
C ASN A 136 -16.83 4.76 16.32
N ARG A 137 -17.82 5.63 16.47
CA ARG A 137 -17.76 6.70 17.47
C ARG A 137 -18.01 6.10 18.85
N LYS A 138 -17.27 6.57 19.84
CA LYS A 138 -17.47 6.21 21.24
C LYS A 138 -17.87 7.41 22.08
N ALA A 139 -18.74 7.19 23.06
CA ALA A 139 -19.06 8.17 24.06
C ALA A 139 -17.81 8.44 24.93
N THR A 140 -17.45 9.70 25.08
CA THR A 140 -16.25 10.12 25.81
C THR A 140 -16.57 10.97 27.03
N GLN A 141 -17.69 11.70 27.00
CA GLN A 141 -18.07 12.59 28.08
C GLN A 141 -19.57 12.82 28.16
N PHE A 142 -20.07 13.02 29.38
CA PHE A 142 -21.41 13.44 29.70
C PHE A 142 -21.41 14.87 30.20
N TYR A 143 -22.30 15.70 29.67
CA TYR A 143 -22.44 17.11 30.03
C TYR A 143 -23.89 17.37 30.46
N PRO A 144 -24.24 17.28 31.77
CA PRO A 144 -25.55 17.70 32.25
C PRO A 144 -25.70 19.22 32.13
N VAL A 145 -26.91 19.72 31.90
CA VAL A 145 -27.17 21.15 31.98
C VAL A 145 -27.20 21.63 33.44
N SER A 146 -26.98 22.94 33.63
CA SER A 146 -27.00 23.56 34.98
C SER A 146 -28.28 23.21 35.74
N GLY A 147 -28.10 22.69 36.96
CA GLY A 147 -29.23 22.28 37.83
C GLY A 147 -29.66 20.81 37.69
N ILE A 148 -29.08 20.04 36.77
CA ILE A 148 -29.31 18.60 36.70
C ILE A 148 -28.14 17.87 37.34
N ASP A 149 -28.45 16.91 38.24
CA ASP A 149 -27.46 16.06 38.89
C ASP A 149 -26.78 15.11 37.87
N GLU A 150 -25.45 15.01 37.93
CA GLU A 150 -24.65 14.20 36.99
C GLU A 150 -25.11 12.73 37.01
N HIS A 151 -25.36 12.16 38.18
CA HIS A 151 -25.78 10.77 38.32
C HIS A 151 -27.13 10.51 37.66
N SER A 152 -28.10 11.41 37.88
CA SER A 152 -29.41 11.35 37.27
C SER A 152 -29.35 11.50 35.74
N PHE A 153 -28.49 12.38 35.23
CA PHE A 153 -28.26 12.53 33.81
C PHE A 153 -27.67 11.26 33.18
N VAL A 154 -26.64 10.67 33.80
CA VAL A 154 -26.03 9.43 33.34
C VAL A 154 -27.04 8.30 33.32
N GLN A 155 -27.92 8.18 34.35
CA GLN A 155 -29.01 7.19 34.35
C GLN A 155 -29.95 7.37 33.15
N ALA A 156 -30.35 8.61 32.83
CA ALA A 156 -31.18 8.89 31.66
C ALA A 156 -30.47 8.51 30.35
N CYS A 157 -29.18 8.79 30.24
CA CYS A 157 -28.38 8.40 29.07
C CYS A 157 -28.32 6.87 28.90
N LEU A 158 -28.14 6.12 30.00
CA LEU A 158 -28.15 4.66 29.95
C LEU A 158 -29.52 4.13 29.56
N LEU A 159 -30.59 4.59 30.21
CA LEU A 159 -31.98 4.16 29.93
C LEU A 159 -32.33 4.35 28.45
N SER A 160 -31.97 5.50 27.88
CA SER A 160 -32.24 5.80 26.46
C SER A 160 -31.34 4.98 25.49
N SER A 161 -30.34 4.29 25.98
CA SER A 161 -29.36 3.55 25.16
C SER A 161 -29.41 2.02 25.36
N LEU A 162 -30.17 1.50 26.32
CA LEU A 162 -30.23 0.05 26.61
C LEU A 162 -30.74 -0.79 25.43
N SER A 163 -31.60 -0.26 24.60
CA SER A 163 -32.12 -0.95 23.42
C SER A 163 -31.43 -0.55 22.11
N ASP A 164 -30.37 0.23 22.21
CA ASP A 164 -29.61 0.71 21.08
C ASP A 164 -28.44 -0.22 20.81
N ASP A 165 -28.64 -1.14 19.85
CA ASP A 165 -27.63 -2.14 19.47
C ASP A 165 -26.45 -1.57 18.67
N THR A 166 -26.49 -0.27 18.35
CA THR A 166 -25.39 0.40 17.65
C THR A 166 -24.11 0.46 18.51
N PRO A 167 -22.93 0.52 17.89
CA PRO A 167 -21.69 0.71 18.63
C PRO A 167 -21.69 1.97 19.52
N GLU A 168 -22.34 3.04 19.05
CA GLU A 168 -22.52 4.28 19.78
C GLU A 168 -23.37 4.07 21.05
N GLY A 169 -24.52 3.38 20.92
CA GLY A 169 -25.39 3.05 22.05
C GLY A 169 -24.68 2.21 23.09
N LYS A 170 -23.98 1.18 22.66
CA LYS A 170 -23.16 0.33 23.55
C LYS A 170 -22.06 1.10 24.28
N SER A 171 -21.41 2.04 23.59
CA SER A 171 -20.36 2.89 24.18
C SER A 171 -20.91 3.85 25.24
N ILE A 172 -22.14 4.33 25.08
CA ILE A 172 -22.82 5.16 26.10
C ILE A 172 -23.07 4.36 27.38
N VAL A 173 -23.54 3.12 27.21
CA VAL A 173 -23.75 2.22 28.35
C VAL A 173 -22.44 1.86 29.05
N GLU A 174 -21.36 1.62 28.28
CA GLU A 174 -20.03 1.36 28.82
C GLU A 174 -19.50 2.54 29.64
N LEU A 175 -19.54 3.75 29.08
CA LEU A 175 -19.13 4.99 29.76
C LEU A 175 -19.95 5.25 31.03
N GLY A 176 -21.26 5.00 31.01
CA GLY A 176 -22.11 5.15 32.17
C GLY A 176 -21.79 4.18 33.30
N ARG A 177 -21.39 2.95 32.96
CA ARG A 177 -20.89 1.98 33.94
C ARG A 177 -19.57 2.42 34.57
N GLU A 178 -18.66 2.98 33.77
CA GLU A 178 -17.42 3.57 34.28
C GLU A 178 -17.66 4.73 35.22
N LYS A 179 -18.74 5.49 35.01
CA LYS A 179 -19.20 6.56 35.90
C LYS A 179 -19.98 6.06 37.15
N GLY A 180 -20.06 4.75 37.35
CA GLY A 180 -20.60 4.13 38.55
C GLY A 180 -22.11 3.82 38.51
N VAL A 181 -22.80 4.03 37.35
CA VAL A 181 -24.22 3.69 37.23
C VAL A 181 -24.34 2.21 36.81
N ARG A 182 -25.03 1.40 37.62
CA ARG A 182 -25.25 -0.02 37.35
C ARG A 182 -26.55 -0.23 36.59
N VAL A 183 -26.51 -0.98 35.49
CA VAL A 183 -27.68 -1.27 34.67
C VAL A 183 -28.77 -2.03 35.45
N HIS A 184 -28.37 -2.86 36.42
CA HIS A 184 -29.31 -3.60 37.28
C HIS A 184 -30.15 -2.72 38.21
N ASP A 185 -29.66 -1.51 38.53
CA ASP A 185 -30.38 -0.55 39.39
C ASP A 185 -31.43 0.24 38.60
N LEU A 186 -31.44 0.10 37.26
CA LEU A 186 -32.39 0.78 36.38
C LEU A 186 -33.67 -0.02 36.22
N ASN A 187 -34.79 0.54 36.70
CA ASN A 187 -36.08 -0.12 36.57
C ASN A 187 -36.64 0.06 35.15
N THR A 188 -36.56 -0.97 34.35
CA THR A 188 -37.09 -1.01 32.96
C THR A 188 -38.34 -1.85 32.81
N SER A 189 -38.92 -2.37 33.90
CA SER A 189 -40.14 -3.21 33.89
C SER A 189 -41.32 -2.36 33.34
N GLY A 190 -41.99 -2.86 32.30
CA GLY A 190 -43.10 -2.17 31.66
C GLY A 190 -42.75 -0.98 30.80
N SER A 191 -41.47 -0.74 30.53
CA SER A 191 -40.99 0.35 29.68
C SER A 191 -41.13 0.03 28.20
N LYS A 192 -41.47 1.04 27.37
CA LYS A 192 -41.52 0.91 25.92
C LYS A 192 -40.28 1.54 25.31
N MET A 193 -39.46 0.71 24.65
CA MET A 193 -38.26 1.17 23.96
C MET A 193 -38.60 1.76 22.59
N ILE A 194 -37.93 2.88 22.26
CA ILE A 194 -38.11 3.59 20.98
C ILE A 194 -36.78 3.49 20.23
N LYS A 195 -36.77 2.74 19.11
CA LYS A 195 -35.60 2.54 18.27
C LYS A 195 -35.37 3.78 17.42
N PHE A 196 -34.08 4.02 17.08
CA PHE A 196 -33.68 5.07 16.17
C PHE A 196 -34.28 4.88 14.78
N THR A 197 -34.79 5.94 14.20
CA THR A 197 -35.20 5.98 12.79
C THR A 197 -34.56 7.18 12.09
N ALA A 198 -34.27 7.06 10.79
CA ALA A 198 -33.69 8.14 10.01
C ALA A 198 -34.66 9.35 9.89
N GLU A 199 -35.95 9.12 10.03
CA GLU A 199 -37.01 10.14 9.96
C GLU A 199 -37.06 10.98 11.25
N THR A 200 -37.09 10.32 12.42
CA THR A 200 -37.16 11.01 13.72
C THR A 200 -35.80 11.48 14.21
N LYS A 201 -34.70 10.86 13.74
CA LYS A 201 -33.30 11.10 14.16
C LYS A 201 -33.09 11.06 15.67
N CYS A 202 -33.93 10.30 16.38
CA CYS A 202 -33.87 10.10 17.80
C CYS A 202 -34.21 8.66 18.21
N SER A 203 -33.78 8.26 19.38
CA SER A 203 -34.12 7.02 20.05
C SER A 203 -34.45 7.31 21.52
N GLY A 204 -34.99 6.35 22.27
CA GLY A 204 -35.25 6.58 23.68
C GLY A 204 -36.08 5.51 24.34
N VAL A 205 -36.71 5.88 25.46
CA VAL A 205 -37.56 5.00 26.27
C VAL A 205 -38.71 5.78 26.88
N ASP A 206 -39.88 5.14 26.94
CA ASP A 206 -41.01 5.57 27.72
C ASP A 206 -41.10 4.64 28.95
N LEU A 207 -40.85 5.16 30.13
CA LEU A 207 -40.85 4.40 31.38
C LEU A 207 -42.30 4.17 31.84
N ALA A 208 -42.48 3.13 32.64
CA ALA A 208 -43.81 2.74 33.17
C ALA A 208 -44.46 3.84 34.07
N ASN A 209 -43.63 4.72 34.64
CA ASN A 209 -44.08 5.88 35.43
C ASN A 209 -44.53 7.08 34.58
N GLY A 210 -44.52 6.97 33.25
CA GLY A 210 -44.89 8.02 32.31
C GLY A 210 -43.73 8.92 31.85
N THR A 211 -42.54 8.80 32.44
CA THR A 211 -41.36 9.60 32.04
C THR A 211 -40.87 9.19 30.64
N ARG A 212 -40.66 10.17 29.79
CA ARG A 212 -40.18 9.99 28.40
C ARG A 212 -38.76 10.49 28.27
N ILE A 213 -37.84 9.61 27.92
CA ILE A 213 -36.45 9.98 27.68
C ILE A 213 -36.16 9.82 26.18
N ARG A 214 -35.57 10.87 25.57
CA ARG A 214 -35.13 10.88 24.16
C ARG A 214 -33.70 11.30 24.05
N LYS A 215 -32.96 10.63 23.14
CA LYS A 215 -31.61 11.06 22.75
C LYS A 215 -31.54 11.14 21.22
N GLY A 216 -30.84 12.12 20.69
CA GLY A 216 -30.72 12.29 19.25
C GLY A 216 -29.93 13.50 18.82
N ALA A 217 -30.00 13.80 17.51
CA ALA A 217 -29.40 15.00 16.95
C ALA A 217 -29.98 16.26 17.56
N PHE A 218 -29.16 17.30 17.78
CA PHE A 218 -29.58 18.56 18.41
C PHE A 218 -30.86 19.14 17.77
N GLU A 219 -30.89 19.25 16.44
CA GLU A 219 -32.04 19.80 15.72
C GLU A 219 -33.32 19.00 15.93
N ALA A 220 -33.23 17.67 16.05
CA ALA A 220 -34.41 16.83 16.28
C ALA A 220 -34.98 17.02 17.70
N ILE A 221 -34.12 16.96 18.70
CA ILE A 221 -34.50 17.11 20.11
C ILE A 221 -34.97 18.56 20.40
N ARG A 222 -34.29 19.55 19.80
CA ARG A 222 -34.69 20.95 19.87
C ARG A 222 -36.12 21.16 19.37
N LYS A 223 -36.42 20.67 18.18
CA LYS A 223 -37.80 20.78 17.60
C LYS A 223 -38.88 20.11 18.47
N MET A 224 -38.55 18.97 19.08
CA MET A 224 -39.46 18.30 20.01
C MET A 224 -39.70 19.13 21.24
N SER A 225 -38.64 19.71 21.83
CA SER A 225 -38.75 20.56 23.03
C SER A 225 -39.54 21.85 22.73
N GLU A 226 -39.23 22.52 21.63
CA GLU A 226 -39.93 23.74 21.20
C GLU A 226 -41.41 23.47 20.88
N ALA A 227 -41.76 22.34 20.23
CA ALA A 227 -43.12 21.93 19.96
C ALA A 227 -43.94 21.69 21.24
N ALA A 228 -43.28 21.27 22.32
CA ALA A 228 -43.85 21.13 23.66
C ALA A 228 -43.93 22.47 24.43
N GLY A 229 -43.49 23.58 23.82
CA GLY A 229 -43.53 24.91 24.44
C GLY A 229 -42.34 25.21 25.35
N ASN A 230 -41.32 24.35 25.40
CA ASN A 230 -40.13 24.51 26.22
C ASN A 230 -39.02 25.28 25.47
N LYS A 231 -38.32 26.17 26.19
CA LYS A 231 -37.14 26.82 25.68
C LYS A 231 -35.90 25.98 26.07
N TYR A 232 -35.05 25.71 25.12
CA TYR A 232 -33.78 25.03 25.43
C TYR A 232 -32.77 25.99 26.07
N PRO A 233 -31.92 25.53 27.02
CA PRO A 233 -30.88 26.35 27.64
C PRO A 233 -29.84 26.80 26.59
N LYS A 234 -29.46 28.09 26.64
CA LYS A 234 -28.42 28.63 25.72
C LYS A 234 -27.08 27.88 25.83
N GLU A 235 -26.73 27.42 27.03
CA GLU A 235 -25.54 26.62 27.29
C GLU A 235 -25.47 25.33 26.46
N VAL A 236 -26.61 24.75 26.07
CA VAL A 236 -26.68 23.55 25.21
C VAL A 236 -26.22 23.88 23.81
N ALA A 237 -26.62 25.02 23.24
CA ALA A 237 -26.20 25.43 21.91
C ALA A 237 -24.67 25.71 21.88
N ASP A 238 -24.17 26.41 22.88
CA ASP A 238 -22.73 26.69 23.01
C ASP A 238 -21.92 25.41 23.18
N LEU A 239 -22.42 24.44 23.95
CA LEU A 239 -21.78 23.15 24.16
C LEU A 239 -21.80 22.30 22.88
N VAL A 240 -22.92 22.24 22.18
CA VAL A 240 -23.05 21.56 20.88
C VAL A 240 -22.04 22.13 19.88
N GLN A 241 -21.92 23.45 19.81
CA GLN A 241 -20.97 24.11 18.94
C GLN A 241 -19.51 23.78 19.34
N LYS A 242 -19.20 23.81 20.64
CA LYS A 242 -17.87 23.44 21.17
C LYS A 242 -17.51 21.99 20.84
N ILE A 243 -18.41 21.04 21.08
CA ILE A 243 -18.18 19.62 20.77
C ILE A 243 -17.95 19.44 19.27
N THR A 244 -18.78 20.07 18.42
CA THR A 244 -18.64 19.98 16.96
C THR A 244 -17.32 20.60 16.47
N SER A 245 -16.89 21.74 17.02
CA SER A 245 -15.62 22.37 16.65
C SER A 245 -14.42 21.54 17.06
N ASN A 246 -14.55 20.73 18.10
CA ASN A 246 -13.51 19.79 18.56
C ASN A 246 -13.61 18.40 17.85
N GLY A 247 -14.34 18.31 16.76
CA GLY A 247 -14.45 17.07 15.98
C GLY A 247 -15.36 16.00 16.60
N GLY A 248 -16.05 16.31 17.69
CA GLY A 248 -17.00 15.43 18.33
C GLY A 248 -18.39 15.48 17.69
N THR A 249 -19.21 14.49 17.97
CA THR A 249 -20.63 14.46 17.61
C THR A 249 -21.46 14.60 18.89
N PRO A 250 -22.22 15.68 19.03
CA PRO A 250 -23.10 15.86 20.17
C PRO A 250 -24.40 15.06 19.98
N LEU A 251 -24.79 14.27 20.99
CA LEU A 251 -26.13 13.72 21.12
C LEU A 251 -26.82 14.42 22.29
N VAL A 252 -27.92 15.06 22.01
CA VAL A 252 -28.72 15.76 23.02
C VAL A 252 -29.72 14.79 23.65
N VAL A 253 -29.85 14.89 24.97
CA VAL A 253 -30.80 14.09 25.76
C VAL A 253 -31.86 14.99 26.38
N SER A 254 -33.12 14.57 26.24
CA SER A 254 -34.26 15.19 26.88
C SER A 254 -35.03 14.22 27.75
N GLN A 255 -35.65 14.76 28.81
CA GLN A 255 -36.57 14.06 29.67
C GLN A 255 -37.87 14.88 29.73
N ASP A 256 -39.01 14.26 29.43
CA ASP A 256 -40.32 14.89 29.37
C ASP A 256 -40.34 16.21 28.55
N ASP A 257 -39.64 16.13 27.40
CA ASP A 257 -39.41 17.22 26.44
C ASP A 257 -38.56 18.40 26.93
N PHE A 258 -37.95 18.28 28.13
CA PHE A 258 -36.91 19.21 28.62
C PHE A 258 -35.52 18.67 28.29
N ILE A 259 -34.67 19.53 27.73
CA ILE A 259 -33.27 19.15 27.45
C ILE A 259 -32.50 19.12 28.77
N ILE A 260 -31.93 17.98 29.12
CA ILE A 260 -31.23 17.73 30.38
C ILE A 260 -29.69 17.62 30.22
N GLY A 261 -29.17 17.50 29.00
CA GLY A 261 -27.74 17.48 28.77
C GLY A 261 -27.35 16.99 27.38
N VAL A 262 -26.03 16.85 27.21
CA VAL A 262 -25.40 16.44 25.95
C VAL A 262 -24.40 15.31 26.20
N ILE A 263 -24.41 14.31 25.34
CA ILE A 263 -23.39 13.25 25.30
C ILE A 263 -22.43 13.59 24.16
N GLU A 264 -21.13 13.58 24.45
CA GLU A 264 -20.09 13.73 23.43
C GLU A 264 -19.67 12.37 22.90
N LEU A 265 -19.78 12.20 21.59
CA LEU A 265 -19.20 11.06 20.88
C LEU A 265 -17.98 11.51 20.08
N GLN A 266 -16.90 10.76 20.14
CA GLN A 266 -15.69 11.03 19.37
C GLN A 266 -15.27 9.83 18.52
N ASP A 267 -14.67 10.10 17.37
CA ASP A 267 -13.95 9.10 16.60
C ASP A 267 -12.67 8.70 17.37
N ILE A 268 -12.51 7.41 17.64
CA ILE A 268 -11.34 6.90 18.34
C ILE A 268 -10.22 6.67 17.33
N ILE A 269 -9.15 7.43 17.48
CA ILE A 269 -7.92 7.24 16.71
C ILE A 269 -7.24 5.94 17.16
N LYS A 270 -6.77 5.14 16.21
CA LYS A 270 -6.07 3.89 16.51
C LYS A 270 -4.79 4.18 17.33
N PRO A 271 -4.52 3.42 18.39
CA PRO A 271 -3.35 3.66 19.24
C PRO A 271 -2.03 3.47 18.45
N GLY A 272 -1.02 4.30 18.75
CA GLY A 272 0.29 4.22 18.15
C GLY A 272 0.40 4.74 16.71
N ILE A 273 -0.67 5.31 16.12
CA ILE A 273 -0.67 5.75 14.73
C ILE A 273 0.25 6.95 14.49
N GLN A 274 0.39 7.86 15.48
CA GLN A 274 1.27 9.03 15.37
C GLN A 274 2.72 8.63 15.15
N GLU A 275 3.26 7.73 15.99
CA GLU A 275 4.65 7.27 15.88
C GLU A 275 4.91 6.62 14.51
N ARG A 276 3.91 5.94 13.97
CA ARG A 276 4.00 5.27 12.69
C ARG A 276 3.96 6.26 11.53
N PHE A 277 3.16 7.31 11.60
CA PHE A 277 3.19 8.38 10.60
C PHE A 277 4.50 9.17 10.65
N GLU A 278 5.08 9.39 11.85
CA GLU A 278 6.42 9.96 11.97
C GLU A 278 7.49 9.07 11.31
N ARG A 279 7.35 7.76 11.42
CA ARG A 279 8.26 6.81 10.75
C ARG A 279 8.14 6.88 9.23
N LEU A 280 6.91 6.95 8.68
CA LEU A 280 6.68 7.17 7.24
C LEU A 280 7.30 8.50 6.77
N ARG A 281 7.11 9.57 7.55
CA ARG A 281 7.70 10.89 7.24
C ARG A 281 9.23 10.85 7.21
N LYS A 282 9.86 10.13 8.14
CA LYS A 282 11.33 9.89 8.11
C LYS A 282 11.79 9.10 6.88
N MET A 283 10.92 8.27 6.31
CA MET A 283 11.18 7.55 5.06
C MET A 283 10.89 8.38 3.80
N GLY A 284 10.46 9.64 3.95
CA GLY A 284 10.16 10.56 2.86
C GLY A 284 8.74 10.44 2.29
N VAL A 285 7.83 9.74 2.99
CA VAL A 285 6.43 9.57 2.56
C VAL A 285 5.55 10.61 3.23
N LYS A 286 4.88 11.45 2.43
CA LYS A 286 3.86 12.40 2.89
C LYS A 286 2.56 11.67 3.17
N THR A 287 1.94 11.90 4.34
CA THR A 287 0.64 11.30 4.72
C THR A 287 -0.48 12.32 4.56
N VAL A 288 -1.57 11.96 3.89
CA VAL A 288 -2.73 12.82 3.63
C VAL A 288 -3.99 12.10 4.04
N MET A 289 -4.73 12.65 5.01
CA MET A 289 -6.02 12.12 5.40
C MET A 289 -7.13 12.63 4.46
N VAL A 290 -8.01 11.74 4.03
CA VAL A 290 -9.17 12.12 3.22
C VAL A 290 -10.45 11.74 3.97
N THR A 291 -11.39 12.68 4.07
CA THR A 291 -12.64 12.48 4.81
C THR A 291 -13.79 13.27 4.19
N GLY A 292 -15.01 12.74 4.33
CA GLY A 292 -16.23 13.48 4.03
C GLY A 292 -16.68 14.46 5.14
N ASP A 293 -15.95 14.53 6.25
CA ASP A 293 -16.27 15.44 7.35
C ASP A 293 -16.04 16.92 6.96
N ASN A 294 -16.64 17.82 7.74
CA ASN A 294 -16.39 19.25 7.60
C ASN A 294 -14.94 19.63 7.92
N PRO A 295 -14.43 20.79 7.45
CA PRO A 295 -13.04 21.18 7.61
C PRO A 295 -12.56 21.26 9.06
N LEU A 296 -13.44 21.65 10.01
CA LEU A 296 -13.07 21.77 11.44
C LEU A 296 -12.82 20.39 12.05
N THR A 297 -13.72 19.46 11.83
CA THR A 297 -13.57 18.07 12.29
C THR A 297 -12.35 17.41 11.65
N ALA A 298 -12.19 17.59 10.33
CA ALA A 298 -11.07 17.03 9.59
C ALA A 298 -9.72 17.55 10.12
N LYS A 299 -9.61 18.86 10.36
CA LYS A 299 -8.42 19.49 10.93
C LYS A 299 -8.09 18.91 12.30
N TYR A 300 -9.07 18.84 13.19
CA TYR A 300 -8.86 18.32 14.55
C TYR A 300 -8.35 16.88 14.54
N ILE A 301 -8.95 16.01 13.70
CA ILE A 301 -8.55 14.60 13.61
C ILE A 301 -7.14 14.49 12.97
N ALA A 302 -6.86 15.28 11.93
CA ALA A 302 -5.57 15.31 11.26
C ALA A 302 -4.43 15.69 12.20
N GLU A 303 -4.61 16.77 12.98
CA GLU A 303 -3.64 17.21 13.99
C GLU A 303 -3.44 16.14 15.08
N LYS A 304 -4.53 15.55 15.57
CA LYS A 304 -4.49 14.52 16.60
C LYS A 304 -3.89 13.19 16.11
N ALA A 305 -4.10 12.83 14.85
CA ALA A 305 -3.50 11.65 14.23
C ALA A 305 -2.05 11.87 13.78
N GLY A 306 -1.62 13.14 13.63
CA GLY A 306 -0.26 13.49 13.22
C GLY A 306 0.00 13.29 11.72
N VAL A 307 -1.03 13.38 10.86
CA VAL A 307 -0.87 13.38 9.40
C VAL A 307 -0.34 14.73 8.91
N ASP A 308 0.30 14.74 7.73
CA ASP A 308 0.93 15.94 7.19
C ASP A 308 -0.07 16.91 6.56
N ASP A 309 -1.19 16.38 6.04
CA ASP A 309 -2.20 17.17 5.33
C ASP A 309 -3.56 16.47 5.39
N TYR A 310 -4.63 17.16 5.02
CA TYR A 310 -5.97 16.58 4.97
C TYR A 310 -6.84 17.20 3.87
N ILE A 311 -7.82 16.41 3.40
CA ILE A 311 -8.86 16.84 2.46
C ILE A 311 -10.21 16.57 3.14
N ALA A 312 -10.94 17.65 3.38
CA ALA A 312 -12.29 17.63 3.99
C ALA A 312 -13.37 17.64 2.91
N GLU A 313 -14.61 17.25 3.29
CA GLU A 313 -15.78 17.23 2.41
C GLU A 313 -15.57 16.49 1.09
N ALA A 314 -14.63 15.52 1.09
CA ALA A 314 -14.20 14.82 -0.10
C ALA A 314 -15.26 13.84 -0.62
N LYS A 315 -15.53 13.93 -1.91
CA LYS A 315 -16.30 12.95 -2.67
C LYS A 315 -15.38 11.90 -3.27
N PRO A 316 -15.90 10.75 -3.74
CA PRO A 316 -15.06 9.72 -4.38
C PRO A 316 -14.23 10.25 -5.55
N GLU A 317 -14.81 11.14 -6.36
CA GLU A 317 -14.12 11.76 -7.50
C GLU A 317 -12.94 12.65 -7.04
N ASP A 318 -13.09 13.35 -5.91
CA ASP A 318 -12.03 14.23 -5.38
C ASP A 318 -10.81 13.44 -4.96
N LYS A 319 -11.00 12.25 -4.36
CA LYS A 319 -9.93 11.31 -4.01
C LYS A 319 -9.14 10.91 -5.26
N MET A 320 -9.83 10.51 -6.32
CA MET A 320 -9.21 10.11 -7.58
C MET A 320 -8.50 11.27 -8.27
N ASN A 321 -9.11 12.45 -8.30
CA ASN A 321 -8.53 13.65 -8.92
C ASN A 321 -7.27 14.11 -8.19
N TYR A 322 -7.24 14.01 -6.86
CA TYR A 322 -6.04 14.29 -6.08
C TYR A 322 -4.89 13.34 -6.46
N ILE A 323 -5.18 12.04 -6.57
CA ILE A 323 -4.17 11.05 -6.99
C ILE A 323 -3.64 11.37 -8.39
N ARG A 324 -4.52 11.67 -9.35
CA ARG A 324 -4.11 12.05 -10.71
C ARG A 324 -3.22 13.28 -10.73
N LYS A 325 -3.57 14.31 -9.98
CA LYS A 325 -2.77 15.54 -9.88
C LYS A 325 -1.37 15.28 -9.29
N GLU A 326 -1.25 14.46 -8.26
CA GLU A 326 0.05 14.07 -7.72
C GLU A 326 0.86 13.25 -8.75
N GLN A 327 0.20 12.34 -9.48
CA GLN A 327 0.83 11.54 -10.53
C GLN A 327 1.30 12.39 -11.72
N GLU A 328 0.54 13.41 -12.12
CA GLU A 328 0.93 14.39 -13.14
C GLU A 328 2.18 15.19 -12.74
N ASN A 329 2.36 15.41 -11.43
CA ASN A 329 3.57 16.02 -10.86
C ASN A 329 4.74 15.01 -10.72
N GLY A 330 4.60 13.80 -11.27
CA GLY A 330 5.64 12.76 -11.24
C GLY A 330 5.77 12.02 -9.93
N LYS A 331 4.80 12.17 -9.00
CA LYS A 331 4.80 11.49 -7.70
C LYS A 331 4.10 10.15 -7.74
N LEU A 332 4.59 9.20 -6.98
CA LEU A 332 3.95 7.90 -6.77
C LEU A 332 3.04 7.95 -5.54
N VAL A 333 1.80 7.55 -5.74
CA VAL A 333 0.75 7.64 -4.72
C VAL A 333 0.29 6.26 -4.30
N ALA A 334 0.26 6.04 -2.99
CA ALA A 334 -0.46 4.92 -2.38
C ALA A 334 -1.81 5.42 -1.84
N MET A 335 -2.83 4.60 -1.93
CA MET A 335 -4.15 4.83 -1.35
C MET A 335 -4.55 3.65 -0.49
N MET A 336 -5.05 3.93 0.71
CA MET A 336 -5.55 2.92 1.64
C MET A 336 -6.99 3.24 2.02
N GLY A 337 -7.89 2.26 1.89
CA GLY A 337 -9.31 2.43 2.16
C GLY A 337 -10.07 1.11 2.22
N ASP A 338 -11.32 1.15 2.72
CA ASP A 338 -12.16 -0.04 2.94
C ASP A 338 -13.53 0.03 2.24
N GLY A 339 -13.95 1.21 1.79
CA GLY A 339 -15.27 1.45 1.23
C GLY A 339 -15.38 1.23 -0.28
N THR A 340 -16.61 1.01 -0.76
CA THR A 340 -16.93 1.06 -2.20
C THR A 340 -16.59 2.44 -2.79
N ASN A 341 -16.70 3.49 -1.97
CA ASN A 341 -16.35 4.86 -2.33
C ASN A 341 -14.85 5.04 -2.63
N ASP A 342 -14.01 4.16 -2.10
CA ASP A 342 -12.57 4.20 -2.27
C ASP A 342 -12.10 3.43 -3.51
N ALA A 343 -12.96 2.55 -4.06
CA ALA A 343 -12.58 1.68 -5.17
C ALA A 343 -11.98 2.44 -6.37
N PRO A 344 -12.52 3.57 -6.85
CA PRO A 344 -11.91 4.33 -7.94
C PRO A 344 -10.51 4.85 -7.59
N ALA A 345 -10.33 5.37 -6.37
CA ALA A 345 -9.05 5.87 -5.88
C ALA A 345 -8.02 4.74 -5.71
N LEU A 346 -8.46 3.57 -5.18
CA LEU A 346 -7.63 2.36 -5.08
C LEU A 346 -7.18 1.83 -6.45
N ALA A 347 -8.05 1.91 -7.46
CA ALA A 347 -7.73 1.50 -8.82
C ALA A 347 -6.76 2.47 -9.50
N GLN A 348 -6.90 3.78 -9.29
CA GLN A 348 -6.06 4.82 -9.88
C GLN A 348 -4.67 4.88 -9.24
N ALA A 349 -4.57 4.66 -7.93
CA ALA A 349 -3.31 4.74 -7.20
C ALA A 349 -2.25 3.77 -7.73
N ASN A 350 -0.98 4.15 -7.66
CA ASN A 350 0.15 3.27 -7.99
C ASN A 350 0.14 2.04 -7.08
N VAL A 351 -0.19 2.26 -5.79
CA VAL A 351 -0.39 1.20 -4.80
C VAL A 351 -1.75 1.41 -4.12
N GLY A 352 -2.71 0.54 -4.40
CA GLY A 352 -4.02 0.54 -3.77
C GLY A 352 -4.12 -0.60 -2.75
N VAL A 353 -4.24 -0.28 -1.47
CA VAL A 353 -4.35 -1.24 -0.37
C VAL A 353 -5.77 -1.25 0.18
N ALA A 354 -6.49 -2.34 -0.03
CA ALA A 354 -7.80 -2.54 0.57
C ALA A 354 -7.68 -3.25 1.91
N MET A 355 -8.55 -2.86 2.86
CA MET A 355 -8.66 -3.57 4.13
C MET A 355 -9.41 -4.89 3.95
N ASN A 356 -9.07 -5.91 4.75
CA ASN A 356 -9.79 -7.19 4.72
C ASN A 356 -11.27 -7.06 5.13
N SER A 357 -11.57 -6.16 6.05
CA SER A 357 -12.95 -5.78 6.41
C SER A 357 -13.68 -5.00 5.31
N GLY A 358 -12.96 -4.54 4.30
CA GLY A 358 -13.47 -3.72 3.23
C GLY A 358 -14.42 -4.45 2.29
N THR A 359 -15.10 -3.66 1.46
CA THR A 359 -16.04 -4.18 0.46
C THR A 359 -15.31 -4.98 -0.62
N GLN A 360 -16.03 -5.90 -1.28
CA GLN A 360 -15.47 -6.68 -2.38
C GLN A 360 -14.95 -5.76 -3.51
N ALA A 361 -15.68 -4.69 -3.81
CA ALA A 361 -15.27 -3.72 -4.82
C ALA A 361 -13.91 -3.06 -4.49
N ALA A 362 -13.68 -2.70 -3.22
CA ALA A 362 -12.39 -2.15 -2.79
C ALA A 362 -11.26 -3.18 -2.95
N LYS A 363 -11.50 -4.43 -2.54
CA LYS A 363 -10.50 -5.52 -2.67
C LYS A 363 -10.16 -5.84 -4.13
N GLU A 364 -11.12 -5.77 -5.02
CA GLU A 364 -10.90 -5.99 -6.46
C GLU A 364 -10.17 -4.82 -7.13
N ALA A 365 -10.50 -3.59 -6.74
CA ALA A 365 -9.87 -2.38 -7.26
C ALA A 365 -8.41 -2.23 -6.80
N GLY A 366 -8.10 -2.57 -5.54
CA GLY A 366 -6.76 -2.53 -4.99
C GLY A 366 -5.83 -3.56 -5.64
N ASN A 367 -4.51 -3.33 -5.55
CA ASN A 367 -3.50 -4.32 -5.93
C ASN A 367 -2.88 -5.04 -4.72
N MET A 368 -3.30 -4.66 -3.50
CA MET A 368 -2.97 -5.30 -2.24
C MET A 368 -4.19 -5.39 -1.34
N VAL A 369 -4.20 -6.38 -0.44
CA VAL A 369 -5.20 -6.52 0.63
C VAL A 369 -4.48 -6.75 1.95
N ASP A 370 -4.71 -5.86 2.91
CA ASP A 370 -4.23 -5.98 4.28
C ASP A 370 -5.18 -6.88 5.08
N LEU A 371 -4.69 -8.03 5.53
CA LEU A 371 -5.49 -9.03 6.25
C LEU A 371 -5.74 -8.65 7.72
N ASP A 372 -4.90 -7.82 8.31
CA ASP A 372 -4.98 -7.42 9.72
C ASP A 372 -5.88 -6.20 9.94
N ASN A 373 -6.34 -5.54 8.88
CA ASN A 373 -7.05 -4.26 8.94
C ASN A 373 -6.26 -3.17 9.72
N ASP A 374 -4.95 -3.21 9.59
CA ASP A 374 -4.03 -2.28 10.24
C ASP A 374 -3.38 -1.36 9.20
N PRO A 375 -3.79 -0.08 9.09
CA PRO A 375 -3.23 0.85 8.10
C PRO A 375 -1.73 1.05 8.25
N THR A 376 -1.18 0.65 9.37
CA THR A 376 0.24 0.77 9.66
C THR A 376 1.06 -0.34 9.02
N LYS A 377 0.43 -1.41 8.53
CA LYS A 377 1.06 -2.45 7.72
C LYS A 377 1.71 -1.90 6.46
N LEU A 378 1.22 -0.79 5.94
CA LEU A 378 1.88 -0.13 4.81
C LEU A 378 3.33 0.25 5.11
N ILE A 379 3.67 0.56 6.36
CA ILE A 379 5.08 0.82 6.75
C ILE A 379 5.95 -0.38 6.45
N GLU A 380 5.51 -1.57 6.87
CA GLU A 380 6.21 -2.82 6.61
C GLU A 380 6.33 -3.07 5.10
N ILE A 381 5.26 -2.82 4.34
CA ILE A 381 5.26 -2.97 2.89
C ILE A 381 6.20 -1.96 2.21
N VAL A 382 6.24 -0.72 2.66
CA VAL A 382 7.20 0.28 2.16
C VAL A 382 8.65 -0.17 2.45
N GLU A 383 8.93 -0.69 3.63
CA GLU A 383 10.25 -1.21 3.97
C GLU A 383 10.64 -2.41 3.11
N ILE A 384 9.72 -3.36 2.92
CA ILE A 384 9.91 -4.50 2.02
C ILE A 384 10.15 -4.00 0.59
N GLY A 385 9.34 -3.07 0.11
CA GLY A 385 9.49 -2.48 -1.22
C GLY A 385 10.85 -1.78 -1.40
N LYS A 386 11.30 -0.99 -0.43
CA LYS A 386 12.64 -0.37 -0.44
C LYS A 386 13.76 -1.42 -0.49
N GLN A 387 13.61 -2.50 0.26
CA GLN A 387 14.57 -3.61 0.22
C GLN A 387 14.61 -4.29 -1.16
N LEU A 388 13.43 -4.47 -1.80
CA LEU A 388 13.35 -5.03 -3.15
C LEU A 388 13.98 -4.11 -4.20
N LEU A 389 13.74 -2.80 -4.13
CA LEU A 389 14.36 -1.82 -5.01
C LEU A 389 15.89 -1.82 -4.88
N MET A 390 16.41 -1.90 -3.66
CA MET A 390 17.85 -2.03 -3.42
C MET A 390 18.40 -3.33 -3.98
N THR A 391 17.73 -4.45 -3.74
CA THR A 391 18.12 -5.77 -4.26
C THR A 391 18.16 -5.77 -5.78
N ARG A 392 17.11 -5.21 -6.41
CA ARG A 392 17.02 -5.06 -7.86
C ARG A 392 18.16 -4.20 -8.41
N GLY A 393 18.41 -3.02 -7.83
CA GLY A 393 19.49 -2.14 -8.28
C GLY A 393 20.86 -2.80 -8.17
N THR A 394 21.11 -3.51 -7.09
CA THR A 394 22.35 -4.26 -6.83
C THR A 394 22.57 -5.38 -7.85
N LEU A 395 21.55 -6.23 -8.05
CA LEU A 395 21.66 -7.37 -8.97
C LEU A 395 21.63 -6.94 -10.44
N THR A 396 20.93 -5.85 -10.77
CA THR A 396 20.99 -5.26 -12.11
C THR A 396 22.40 -4.75 -12.41
N THR A 397 23.05 -4.06 -11.46
CA THR A 397 24.43 -3.59 -11.60
C THR A 397 25.38 -4.76 -11.84
N PHE A 398 25.27 -5.83 -11.04
CA PHE A 398 26.06 -7.05 -11.22
C PHE A 398 25.83 -7.68 -12.60
N SER A 399 24.56 -7.87 -13.00
CA SER A 399 24.19 -8.51 -14.26
C SER A 399 24.71 -7.75 -15.47
N ILE A 400 24.58 -6.41 -15.48
CA ILE A 400 25.10 -5.56 -16.55
C ILE A 400 26.62 -5.71 -16.66
N ALA A 401 27.32 -5.60 -15.53
CA ALA A 401 28.78 -5.72 -15.48
C ALA A 401 29.23 -7.11 -15.96
N ASN A 402 28.53 -8.16 -15.54
CA ASN A 402 28.77 -9.54 -15.94
C ASN A 402 28.54 -9.75 -17.45
N ASP A 403 27.44 -9.22 -17.98
CA ASP A 403 27.12 -9.39 -19.40
C ASP A 403 28.10 -8.62 -20.30
N VAL A 404 28.48 -7.39 -19.91
CA VAL A 404 29.51 -6.62 -20.62
C VAL A 404 30.88 -7.28 -20.55
N ALA A 405 31.28 -7.77 -19.38
CA ALA A 405 32.56 -8.44 -19.18
C ALA A 405 32.74 -9.67 -20.06
N LYS A 406 31.68 -10.43 -20.35
CA LYS A 406 31.71 -11.59 -21.25
C LYS A 406 32.13 -11.23 -22.67
N TYR A 407 31.73 -10.07 -23.20
CA TYR A 407 32.19 -9.64 -24.53
C TYR A 407 33.68 -9.48 -24.56
N PHE A 408 34.30 -8.85 -23.53
CA PHE A 408 35.72 -8.66 -23.44
C PHE A 408 36.50 -9.96 -23.11
N ALA A 409 35.81 -10.91 -22.50
CA ALA A 409 36.39 -12.22 -22.20
C ALA A 409 36.45 -13.13 -23.45
N ILE A 410 35.43 -13.13 -24.28
CA ILE A 410 35.23 -14.12 -25.36
C ILE A 410 35.72 -13.59 -26.70
N VAL A 411 35.39 -12.35 -27.08
CA VAL A 411 35.72 -11.80 -28.40
C VAL A 411 37.23 -11.79 -28.70
N PRO A 412 38.12 -11.35 -27.75
CA PRO A 412 39.56 -11.46 -27.97
C PRO A 412 40.05 -12.89 -28.18
N ALA A 413 39.51 -13.87 -27.45
CA ALA A 413 39.88 -15.28 -27.59
C ALA A 413 39.49 -15.86 -28.96
N LEU A 414 38.37 -15.40 -29.54
CA LEU A 414 37.93 -15.83 -30.88
C LEU A 414 38.83 -15.34 -32.00
N PHE A 415 39.35 -14.10 -31.88
CA PHE A 415 40.07 -13.44 -32.98
C PHE A 415 41.59 -13.36 -32.80
N MET A 416 42.14 -13.81 -31.66
CA MET A 416 43.57 -13.68 -31.35
C MET A 416 44.46 -14.40 -32.35
N VAL A 417 44.00 -15.48 -32.99
CA VAL A 417 44.77 -16.26 -33.97
C VAL A 417 44.88 -15.49 -35.29
N THR A 418 43.81 -14.87 -35.75
CA THR A 418 43.74 -14.12 -37.01
C THR A 418 44.13 -12.66 -36.86
N ILE A 419 43.96 -12.10 -35.66
CA ILE A 419 44.36 -10.73 -35.32
C ILE A 419 45.26 -10.77 -34.09
N PRO A 420 46.58 -10.96 -34.25
CA PRO A 420 47.51 -11.10 -33.13
C PRO A 420 47.55 -9.89 -32.18
N ALA A 421 47.16 -8.71 -32.65
CA ALA A 421 47.04 -7.50 -31.84
C ALA A 421 46.00 -7.62 -30.70
N LEU A 422 45.06 -8.58 -30.78
CA LEU A 422 44.10 -8.87 -29.73
C LEU A 422 44.59 -9.85 -28.68
N ALA A 423 45.73 -10.54 -28.91
CA ALA A 423 46.29 -11.52 -27.97
C ALA A 423 46.52 -10.94 -26.57
N PRO A 424 47.01 -9.70 -26.36
CA PRO A 424 47.18 -9.12 -25.02
C PRO A 424 45.84 -8.91 -24.28
N MET A 425 44.72 -8.85 -25.00
CA MET A 425 43.40 -8.71 -24.42
C MET A 425 42.82 -10.07 -23.95
N ASN A 426 43.38 -11.19 -24.37
CA ASN A 426 43.04 -12.51 -23.84
C ASN A 426 43.72 -12.72 -22.46
N ILE A 427 43.30 -11.93 -21.48
CA ILE A 427 43.85 -11.90 -20.13
C ILE A 427 43.82 -13.27 -19.44
N MET A 428 42.78 -14.06 -19.75
CA MET A 428 42.61 -15.38 -19.14
C MET A 428 43.47 -16.48 -19.77
N HIS A 429 44.10 -16.23 -20.93
CA HIS A 429 44.80 -17.24 -21.69
C HIS A 429 43.94 -18.50 -21.88
N LEU A 430 42.77 -18.35 -22.51
CA LEU A 430 41.86 -19.46 -22.78
C LEU A 430 42.49 -20.41 -23.81
N HIS A 431 42.20 -21.71 -23.66
CA HIS A 431 42.89 -22.78 -24.40
C HIS A 431 42.58 -22.73 -25.92
N SER A 432 41.32 -22.51 -26.28
CA SER A 432 40.88 -22.40 -27.69
C SER A 432 39.63 -21.54 -27.81
N PRO A 433 39.26 -21.05 -29.02
CA PRO A 433 38.01 -20.35 -29.24
C PRO A 433 36.77 -21.20 -28.87
N GLU A 434 36.78 -22.49 -29.17
CA GLU A 434 35.68 -23.42 -28.86
C GLU A 434 35.55 -23.61 -27.34
N SER A 435 36.69 -23.79 -26.63
CA SER A 435 36.71 -23.89 -25.17
C SER A 435 36.26 -22.61 -24.52
N ALA A 436 36.59 -21.44 -25.05
CA ALA A 436 36.11 -20.15 -24.56
C ALA A 436 34.58 -20.01 -24.62
N ILE A 437 33.99 -20.38 -25.76
CA ILE A 437 32.53 -20.36 -25.94
C ILE A 437 31.85 -21.35 -25.00
N LEU A 438 32.33 -22.59 -24.94
CA LEU A 438 31.74 -23.63 -24.09
C LEU A 438 31.86 -23.28 -22.62
N SER A 439 33.00 -22.78 -22.17
CA SER A 439 33.19 -22.32 -20.78
C SER A 439 32.28 -21.20 -20.43
N ALA A 440 31.99 -20.26 -21.33
CA ALA A 440 31.08 -19.15 -21.08
C ALA A 440 29.60 -19.60 -21.03
N ILE A 441 29.21 -20.59 -21.83
CA ILE A 441 27.86 -21.18 -21.77
C ILE A 441 27.65 -21.89 -20.44
N ILE A 442 28.62 -22.72 -20.03
CA ILE A 442 28.59 -23.44 -18.74
C ILE A 442 28.56 -22.42 -17.59
N PHE A 443 29.37 -21.37 -17.66
CA PHE A 443 29.37 -20.30 -16.68
C PHE A 443 27.97 -19.64 -16.55
N ASN A 444 27.32 -19.30 -17.66
CA ASN A 444 25.95 -18.77 -17.65
C ASN A 444 24.94 -19.74 -17.01
N ALA A 445 25.06 -21.01 -17.30
CA ALA A 445 24.19 -22.04 -16.72
C ALA A 445 24.39 -22.18 -15.19
N ILE A 446 25.55 -21.86 -14.67
CA ILE A 446 25.89 -21.96 -13.24
C ILE A 446 25.57 -20.65 -12.51
N ILE A 447 25.88 -19.48 -13.09
CA ILE A 447 25.77 -18.20 -12.38
C ILE A 447 24.31 -17.83 -12.08
N ILE A 448 23.37 -18.16 -12.99
CA ILE A 448 21.95 -17.84 -12.78
C ILE A 448 21.38 -18.58 -11.56
N PRO A 449 21.50 -19.91 -11.40
CA PRO A 449 21.09 -20.63 -10.21
C PRO A 449 21.77 -20.13 -8.91
N ILE A 450 23.01 -19.65 -8.98
CA ILE A 450 23.70 -19.08 -7.81
C ILE A 450 23.13 -17.72 -7.42
N LEU A 451 22.72 -16.89 -8.39
CA LEU A 451 22.18 -15.56 -8.14
C LEU A 451 20.73 -15.59 -7.67
N ILE A 452 19.95 -16.61 -8.02
CA ILE A 452 18.54 -16.74 -7.59
C ILE A 452 18.39 -16.77 -6.06
N PRO A 453 19.11 -17.59 -5.27
CA PRO A 453 19.04 -17.54 -3.81
C PRO A 453 19.43 -16.18 -3.23
N LEU A 454 20.36 -15.47 -3.86
CA LEU A 454 20.75 -14.12 -3.46
C LEU A 454 19.60 -13.12 -3.72
N ALA A 455 18.91 -13.25 -4.84
CA ALA A 455 17.72 -12.46 -5.18
C ALA A 455 16.57 -12.72 -4.19
N LEU A 456 16.33 -13.99 -3.86
CA LEU A 456 15.29 -14.40 -2.90
C LEU A 456 15.59 -13.92 -1.49
N ARG A 457 16.85 -14.02 -1.02
CA ARG A 457 17.28 -13.52 0.29
C ARG A 457 17.24 -12.00 0.36
N GLY A 458 17.55 -11.32 -0.75
CA GLY A 458 17.65 -9.87 -0.87
C GLY A 458 18.85 -9.26 -0.14
N VAL A 459 19.11 -8.01 -0.47
CA VAL A 459 20.16 -7.20 0.17
C VAL A 459 19.55 -6.45 1.34
N ALA A 460 20.22 -6.44 2.50
CA ALA A 460 19.72 -5.74 3.69
C ALA A 460 19.52 -4.24 3.41
N TYR A 461 18.34 -3.73 3.75
CA TYR A 461 18.05 -2.29 3.66
C TYR A 461 18.96 -1.50 4.62
N LYS A 462 19.70 -0.54 4.06
CA LYS A 462 20.46 0.44 4.83
C LYS A 462 20.00 1.83 4.39
N PRO A 463 19.56 2.70 5.29
CA PRO A 463 19.12 4.06 4.97
C PRO A 463 20.33 4.97 4.69
N ILE A 464 21.05 4.69 3.61
CA ILE A 464 22.17 5.51 3.10
C ILE A 464 21.68 6.31 1.90
N GLY A 465 22.20 7.53 1.72
CA GLY A 465 21.81 8.38 0.60
C GLY A 465 22.06 7.71 -0.76
N ALA A 466 21.30 8.13 -1.79
CA ALA A 466 21.31 7.53 -3.12
C ALA A 466 22.73 7.47 -3.75
N SER A 467 23.54 8.53 -3.58
CA SER A 467 24.92 8.58 -4.09
C SER A 467 25.84 7.58 -3.40
N ALA A 468 25.71 7.40 -2.08
CA ALA A 468 26.51 6.42 -1.32
C ALA A 468 26.10 4.98 -1.70
N LEU A 469 24.81 4.75 -1.92
CA LEU A 469 24.29 3.46 -2.38
C LEU A 469 24.80 3.13 -3.79
N LEU A 470 24.75 4.08 -4.72
CA LEU A 470 25.27 3.92 -6.09
C LEU A 470 26.77 3.59 -6.06
N ARG A 471 27.57 4.34 -5.31
CA ARG A 471 29.01 4.10 -5.16
C ARG A 471 29.30 2.71 -4.61
N ARG A 472 28.57 2.28 -3.59
CA ARG A 472 28.68 0.94 -3.02
C ARG A 472 28.35 -0.14 -4.04
N ASN A 473 27.24 0.02 -4.78
CA ASN A 473 26.82 -0.92 -5.80
C ASN A 473 27.85 -1.04 -6.92
N LEU A 474 28.39 0.07 -7.40
CA LEU A 474 29.45 0.07 -8.44
C LEU A 474 30.74 -0.59 -7.94
N LEU A 475 31.17 -0.31 -6.71
CA LEU A 475 32.42 -0.89 -6.18
C LEU A 475 32.30 -2.38 -5.85
N ILE A 476 31.19 -2.84 -5.26
CA ILE A 476 31.05 -4.23 -4.84
C ILE A 476 30.49 -5.09 -5.98
N TYR A 477 29.35 -4.69 -6.53
CA TYR A 477 28.61 -5.51 -7.48
C TYR A 477 29.00 -5.23 -8.94
N GLY A 478 29.37 -4.00 -9.28
CA GLY A 478 29.91 -3.66 -10.59
C GLY A 478 31.27 -4.30 -10.81
N LEU A 479 32.23 -4.05 -9.90
CA LEU A 479 33.55 -4.66 -9.96
C LEU A 479 33.49 -6.20 -9.82
N GLY A 480 32.67 -6.70 -8.88
CA GLY A 480 32.41 -8.14 -8.75
C GLY A 480 31.81 -8.75 -10.00
N GLY A 481 30.85 -8.07 -10.64
CA GLY A 481 30.24 -8.49 -11.91
C GLY A 481 31.26 -8.56 -13.07
N VAL A 482 32.26 -7.70 -13.07
CA VAL A 482 33.36 -7.76 -14.06
C VAL A 482 34.31 -8.92 -13.74
N ILE A 483 34.74 -9.09 -12.50
CA ILE A 483 35.77 -10.08 -12.11
C ILE A 483 35.23 -11.50 -12.17
N VAL A 484 34.01 -11.75 -11.71
CA VAL A 484 33.43 -13.11 -11.60
C VAL A 484 33.42 -13.87 -12.93
N PRO A 485 32.99 -13.29 -14.09
CA PRO A 485 33.05 -14.00 -15.37
C PRO A 485 34.48 -14.40 -15.76
N PHE A 486 35.49 -13.51 -15.55
CA PHE A 486 36.87 -13.82 -15.87
C PHE A 486 37.38 -15.01 -15.07
N ILE A 487 37.13 -15.03 -13.76
CA ILE A 487 37.53 -16.14 -12.89
C ILE A 487 36.74 -17.41 -13.24
N GLY A 488 35.40 -17.31 -13.34
CA GLY A 488 34.52 -18.44 -13.55
C GLY A 488 34.74 -19.13 -14.90
N ILE A 489 34.85 -18.35 -15.97
CA ILE A 489 35.12 -18.88 -17.32
C ILE A 489 36.52 -19.54 -17.35
N LYS A 490 37.54 -18.91 -16.74
CA LYS A 490 38.89 -19.51 -16.68
C LYS A 490 38.94 -20.81 -15.91
N LEU A 491 38.29 -20.91 -14.76
CA LEU A 491 38.22 -22.17 -14.00
C LEU A 491 37.56 -23.29 -14.80
N ILE A 492 36.46 -22.98 -15.52
CA ILE A 492 35.78 -23.95 -16.36
C ILE A 492 36.66 -24.36 -17.53
N ASP A 493 37.33 -23.42 -18.19
CA ASP A 493 38.30 -23.68 -19.28
C ASP A 493 39.44 -24.61 -18.83
N MET A 494 39.98 -24.42 -17.63
CA MET A 494 40.97 -25.29 -17.03
C MET A 494 40.45 -26.72 -16.83
N ILE A 495 39.21 -26.88 -16.35
CA ILE A 495 38.59 -28.20 -16.18
C ILE A 495 38.39 -28.89 -17.52
N LEU A 496 37.88 -28.17 -18.52
CA LEU A 496 37.67 -28.69 -19.87
C LEU A 496 39.01 -29.09 -20.52
N SER A 497 40.08 -28.32 -20.35
CA SER A 497 41.40 -28.64 -20.88
C SER A 497 41.99 -29.90 -20.22
N LEU A 498 41.75 -30.13 -18.92
CA LEU A 498 42.18 -31.35 -18.23
C LEU A 498 41.41 -32.59 -18.76
N ILE A 499 40.15 -32.46 -19.07
CA ILE A 499 39.36 -33.55 -19.66
C ILE A 499 39.85 -33.91 -21.08
N HIS A 500 40.17 -32.89 -21.90
CA HIS A 500 40.73 -33.11 -23.25
C HIS A 500 42.14 -33.76 -23.25
N ILE A 501 42.95 -33.46 -22.24
CA ILE A 501 44.26 -34.09 -22.08
C ILE A 501 44.13 -35.56 -21.66
N SER A 502 43.06 -35.94 -20.99
CA SER A 502 42.80 -37.32 -20.54
C SER A 502 42.21 -38.22 -21.59
N GLU A 503 41.71 -37.70 -22.74
CA GLU A 503 41.30 -38.54 -23.89
C GLU A 503 42.53 -38.88 -24.74
N PRO A 504 42.93 -40.17 -24.83
CA PRO A 504 44.02 -40.55 -25.73
C PRO A 504 43.55 -40.33 -27.17
N THR A 505 44.32 -39.55 -27.94
CA THR A 505 44.15 -39.37 -29.37
C THR A 505 43.96 -40.74 -30.03
N ARG A 506 42.74 -41.05 -30.43
CA ARG A 506 42.45 -42.12 -31.37
C ARG A 506 42.55 -41.62 -32.79
#